data_a4ab5c785b799de1c04e18ba6a73a3c5
#
_entry.id   a4ab5c785b799de1c04e18ba6a73a3c5
#
_cell.length_a   1.000
_cell.length_b   1.000
_cell.length_c   1.000
_cell.angle_alpha   90.00
_cell.angle_beta   90.00
_cell.angle_gamma   90.00
#
_symmetry.space_group_name_H-M   'P 1'
#
loop_
_entity.id
_entity.type
_entity.pdbx_description
1 polymer ?
#
loop_
_entity_poly.entity_id
_entity_poly.type
_entity_poly.pdbx_seq_one_letter_code
_entity_poly.pdbx_strand_id
1 'polypeptide(L)'
;MLQKNIQVFMKQTDFSVIGFMYNWRFMIAVFFALSILLLQGCSKDGVSPTEQLYQKYFEQNVLNSDFRVSLATDNGSDSTAKYVGWVFKLSKNTFFDGPMTAIKNGVTYTGTWQCNEDYGKLTISITQPSVPASFAFLNREWRFTKKDLPTIEFAPWASLAPIVLHMQRL
;
A
#
# COMPACT_ATOMS: atom_id res chain seq x y z
N MET A 1 -60.29 35.16 -52.02
CA MET A 1 -58.82 35.03 -52.16
C MET A 1 -58.08 34.95 -50.81
N LEU A 2 -58.71 35.32 -49.69
CA LEU A 2 -58.03 35.29 -48.39
C LEU A 2 -57.88 33.91 -47.68
N GLN A 3 -58.80 32.97 -47.95
CA GLN A 3 -58.76 31.68 -47.27
C GLN A 3 -57.69 30.69 -47.77
N LYS A 4 -57.19 30.89 -49.00
CA LYS A 4 -56.18 30.00 -49.58
C LYS A 4 -54.77 30.26 -49.03
N ASN A 5 -54.49 31.48 -48.58
CA ASN A 5 -53.19 31.86 -48.03
C ASN A 5 -53.02 31.43 -46.57
N ILE A 6 -54.08 31.28 -45.80
CA ILE A 6 -54.03 30.82 -44.41
C ILE A 6 -53.67 29.34 -44.31
N GLN A 7 -54.15 28.51 -45.25
CA GLN A 7 -53.86 27.05 -45.24
C GLN A 7 -52.37 26.75 -45.60
N VAL A 8 -51.76 27.58 -46.43
CA VAL A 8 -50.34 27.41 -46.78
C VAL A 8 -49.43 27.82 -45.62
N PHE A 9 -49.83 28.83 -44.86
CA PHE A 9 -49.04 29.29 -43.71
C PHE A 9 -49.04 28.32 -42.53
N MET A 10 -50.14 27.63 -42.22
CA MET A 10 -50.20 26.61 -41.19
C MET A 10 -49.48 25.33 -41.49
N LYS A 11 -49.33 24.99 -42.78
CA LYS A 11 -48.62 23.75 -43.19
C LYS A 11 -47.10 23.90 -43.17
N GLN A 12 -46.57 25.11 -43.12
CA GLN A 12 -45.13 25.37 -43.10
C GLN A 12 -44.53 25.46 -41.69
N THR A 13 -45.37 25.69 -40.65
CA THR A 13 -44.91 25.78 -39.27
C THR A 13 -44.76 24.40 -38.61
N ASP A 14 -45.56 23.41 -39.00
CA ASP A 14 -45.51 22.05 -38.39
C ASP A 14 -44.25 21.26 -38.76
N PHE A 15 -43.66 21.49 -39.92
CA PHE A 15 -42.48 20.72 -40.39
C PHE A 15 -41.16 21.12 -39.67
N SER A 16 -41.12 22.38 -39.21
CA SER A 16 -39.91 22.91 -38.54
C SER A 16 -39.84 22.46 -37.09
N VAL A 17 -40.98 22.34 -36.39
CA VAL A 17 -41.04 21.95 -34.96
C VAL A 17 -40.74 20.47 -34.79
N ILE A 18 -41.20 19.61 -35.69
CA ILE A 18 -40.92 18.15 -35.63
C ILE A 18 -39.47 17.86 -35.87
N GLY A 19 -38.81 18.54 -36.82
CA GLY A 19 -37.40 18.40 -37.09
C GLY A 19 -36.51 18.85 -35.93
N PHE A 20 -36.90 19.94 -35.25
CA PHE A 20 -36.21 20.47 -34.09
C PHE A 20 -36.31 19.55 -32.86
N MET A 21 -37.48 18.98 -32.61
CA MET A 21 -37.71 18.03 -31.52
C MET A 21 -36.96 16.71 -31.74
N TYR A 22 -36.83 16.24 -32.99
CA TYR A 22 -36.07 15.04 -33.31
C TYR A 22 -34.57 15.23 -33.10
N ASN A 23 -34.03 16.35 -33.51
CA ASN A 23 -32.63 16.70 -33.29
C ASN A 23 -32.32 16.92 -31.79
N TRP A 24 -33.24 17.50 -31.02
CA TRP A 24 -33.07 17.67 -29.57
C TRP A 24 -32.99 16.34 -28.82
N ARG A 25 -33.87 15.39 -29.16
CA ARG A 25 -33.84 14.03 -28.57
C ARG A 25 -32.57 13.27 -28.91
N PHE A 26 -32.09 13.45 -30.14
CA PHE A 26 -30.83 12.84 -30.58
C PHE A 26 -29.62 13.46 -29.87
N MET A 27 -29.59 14.77 -29.68
CA MET A 27 -28.55 15.46 -28.94
C MET A 27 -28.52 15.03 -27.48
N ILE A 28 -29.66 14.85 -26.82
CA ILE A 28 -29.74 14.37 -25.44
C ILE A 28 -29.22 12.92 -25.35
N ALA A 29 -29.57 12.06 -26.29
CA ALA A 29 -29.09 10.68 -26.32
C ALA A 29 -27.56 10.59 -26.52
N VAL A 30 -27.00 11.41 -27.39
CA VAL A 30 -25.54 11.52 -27.60
C VAL A 30 -24.84 12.05 -26.38
N PHE A 31 -25.42 13.06 -25.70
CA PHE A 31 -24.84 13.61 -24.47
C PHE A 31 -24.87 12.60 -23.32
N PHE A 32 -25.94 11.81 -23.22
CA PHE A 32 -26.05 10.73 -22.22
C PHE A 32 -25.09 9.57 -22.53
N ALA A 33 -24.92 9.19 -23.78
CA ALA A 33 -23.96 8.17 -24.18
C ALA A 33 -22.51 8.62 -23.94
N LEU A 34 -22.20 9.89 -24.17
CA LEU A 34 -20.88 10.47 -23.92
C LEU A 34 -20.57 10.56 -22.42
N SER A 35 -21.56 10.90 -21.59
CA SER A 35 -21.38 10.93 -20.12
C SER A 35 -21.18 9.54 -19.51
N ILE A 36 -21.79 8.50 -20.07
CA ILE A 36 -21.57 7.11 -19.62
C ILE A 36 -20.14 6.64 -19.97
N LEU A 37 -19.58 7.05 -21.11
CA LEU A 37 -18.20 6.77 -21.50
C LEU A 37 -17.16 7.45 -20.58
N LEU A 38 -17.47 8.62 -20.04
CA LEU A 38 -16.59 9.33 -19.10
C LEU A 38 -16.59 8.72 -17.69
N LEU A 39 -17.59 7.92 -17.32
CA LEU A 39 -17.68 7.25 -16.02
C LEU A 39 -16.92 5.92 -15.95
N GLN A 40 -16.44 5.38 -17.08
CA GLN A 40 -15.68 4.12 -17.12
C GLN A 40 -14.16 4.31 -16.88
N GLY A 41 -13.71 5.52 -16.62
CA GLY A 41 -12.29 5.88 -16.48
C GLY A 41 -11.68 5.76 -15.10
N CYS A 42 -12.31 5.09 -14.14
CA CYS A 42 -11.73 4.86 -12.81
C CYS A 42 -11.75 3.37 -12.45
N SER A 43 -10.98 2.56 -13.14
CA SER A 43 -10.58 1.26 -12.60
C SER A 43 -9.57 1.54 -11.47
N LYS A 44 -9.99 1.30 -10.23
CA LYS A 44 -9.16 1.38 -9.03
C LYS A 44 -8.11 0.25 -8.91
N ASP A 45 -7.73 -0.36 -10.00
CA ASP A 45 -6.83 -1.53 -10.01
C ASP A 45 -5.36 -1.17 -10.23
N GLY A 46 -5.00 0.10 -10.07
CA GLY A 46 -3.62 0.57 -10.11
C GLY A 46 -3.09 0.90 -8.72
N VAL A 47 -2.00 0.25 -8.32
CA VAL A 47 -1.18 0.65 -7.16
C VAL A 47 -0.85 2.14 -7.29
N SER A 48 -1.09 2.93 -6.25
CA SER A 48 -0.85 4.38 -6.31
C SER A 48 0.64 4.68 -6.59
N PRO A 49 0.99 5.79 -7.25
CA PRO A 49 2.39 6.15 -7.48
C PRO A 49 3.23 6.21 -6.20
N THR A 50 2.62 6.66 -5.10
CA THR A 50 3.26 6.72 -3.78
C THR A 50 3.53 5.32 -3.22
N GLU A 51 2.59 4.41 -3.36
CA GLU A 51 2.74 3.02 -2.94
C GLU A 51 3.81 2.30 -3.75
N GLN A 52 3.87 2.49 -5.08
CA GLN A 52 4.93 1.97 -5.92
C GLN A 52 6.31 2.47 -5.49
N LEU A 53 6.42 3.73 -5.07
CA LEU A 53 7.66 4.30 -4.56
C LEU A 53 8.09 3.61 -3.27
N TYR A 54 7.18 3.39 -2.33
CA TYR A 54 7.46 2.67 -1.09
C TYR A 54 7.82 1.21 -1.34
N GLN A 55 7.12 0.52 -2.22
CA GLN A 55 7.43 -0.86 -2.61
C GLN A 55 8.85 -0.96 -3.18
N LYS A 56 9.19 -0.09 -4.12
CA LYS A 56 10.52 -0.03 -4.73
C LYS A 56 11.61 0.28 -3.70
N TYR A 57 11.37 1.26 -2.82
CA TYR A 57 12.31 1.59 -1.76
C TYR A 57 12.55 0.40 -0.83
N PHE A 58 11.47 -0.25 -0.37
CA PHE A 58 11.55 -1.39 0.54
C PHE A 58 12.25 -2.57 -0.12
N GLU A 59 11.92 -2.88 -1.38
CA GLU A 59 12.58 -3.93 -2.15
C GLU A 59 14.09 -3.69 -2.32
N GLN A 60 14.49 -2.48 -2.66
CA GLN A 60 15.90 -2.16 -2.93
C GLN A 60 16.75 -2.03 -1.66
N ASN A 61 16.14 -1.65 -0.54
CA ASN A 61 16.87 -1.22 0.63
C ASN A 61 16.70 -2.13 1.86
N VAL A 62 15.60 -2.85 1.94
CA VAL A 62 15.28 -3.69 3.11
C VAL A 62 15.28 -5.16 2.78
N LEU A 63 14.59 -5.55 1.69
CA LEU A 63 14.50 -6.96 1.33
C LEU A 63 15.85 -7.52 0.88
N ASN A 64 16.11 -8.77 1.25
CA ASN A 64 17.32 -9.51 0.96
C ASN A 64 18.62 -8.86 1.47
N SER A 65 18.51 -7.81 2.30
CA SER A 65 19.64 -7.18 2.98
C SER A 65 19.85 -7.77 4.37
N ASP A 66 21.08 -7.76 4.82
CA ASP A 66 21.47 -8.22 6.15
C ASP A 66 21.40 -7.07 7.16
N PHE A 67 20.80 -7.32 8.31
CA PHE A 67 20.63 -6.36 9.40
C PHE A 67 21.16 -6.93 10.71
N ARG A 68 21.62 -6.04 11.58
CA ARG A 68 21.85 -6.33 13.01
C ARG A 68 20.97 -5.47 13.88
N VAL A 69 20.65 -5.92 15.07
CA VAL A 69 20.04 -5.06 16.09
C VAL A 69 21.13 -4.15 16.65
N SER A 70 20.95 -2.85 16.52
CA SER A 70 21.86 -1.83 17.05
C SER A 70 21.38 -1.23 18.35
N LEU A 71 20.06 -1.30 18.61
CA LEU A 71 19.45 -0.92 19.89
C LEU A 71 18.18 -1.76 20.11
N ALA A 72 18.00 -2.27 21.31
CA ALA A 72 16.79 -2.92 21.77
C ALA A 72 16.51 -2.54 23.23
N THR A 73 15.48 -1.74 23.47
CA THR A 73 15.06 -1.38 24.84
C THR A 73 13.64 -1.85 25.11
N ASP A 74 13.41 -2.39 26.28
CA ASP A 74 12.11 -2.85 26.75
C ASP A 74 11.78 -2.17 28.08
N ASN A 75 10.81 -1.26 28.07
CA ASN A 75 10.42 -0.46 29.23
C ASN A 75 11.62 0.23 29.94
N GLY A 76 12.53 0.78 29.13
CA GLY A 76 13.72 1.48 29.60
C GLY A 76 14.92 0.56 29.93
N SER A 77 14.74 -0.75 29.86
CA SER A 77 15.83 -1.73 30.07
C SER A 77 16.52 -2.04 28.75
N ASP A 78 17.84 -1.85 28.68
CA ASP A 78 18.63 -2.20 27.49
C ASP A 78 18.81 -3.71 27.37
N SER A 79 18.37 -4.24 26.25
CA SER A 79 18.45 -5.66 25.89
C SER A 79 19.33 -5.90 24.66
N THR A 80 20.02 -4.88 24.17
CA THR A 80 20.81 -4.92 22.91
C THR A 80 21.85 -6.03 22.93
N ALA A 81 22.49 -6.27 24.06
CA ALA A 81 23.51 -7.32 24.24
C ALA A 81 23.01 -8.73 23.87
N LYS A 82 21.72 -9.01 24.01
CA LYS A 82 21.10 -10.30 23.64
C LYS A 82 21.20 -10.61 22.13
N TYR A 83 21.35 -9.55 21.32
CA TYR A 83 21.35 -9.64 19.86
C TYR A 83 22.73 -9.52 19.22
N VAL A 84 23.78 -9.39 20.01
CA VAL A 84 25.16 -9.34 19.50
C VAL A 84 25.48 -10.62 18.73
N GLY A 85 25.97 -10.45 17.52
CA GLY A 85 26.34 -11.53 16.60
C GLY A 85 25.20 -12.17 15.82
N TRP A 86 23.95 -11.72 16.04
CA TRP A 86 22.82 -12.11 15.19
C TRP A 86 22.76 -11.27 13.92
N VAL A 87 22.55 -11.94 12.80
CA VAL A 87 22.25 -11.34 11.49
C VAL A 87 20.84 -11.72 11.10
N PHE A 88 20.06 -10.71 10.79
CA PHE A 88 18.63 -10.83 10.41
C PHE A 88 18.48 -10.50 8.93
N LYS A 89 17.65 -11.27 8.21
CA LYS A 89 17.33 -11.03 6.80
C LYS A 89 15.84 -11.23 6.56
N LEU A 90 15.23 -10.26 5.87
CA LEU A 90 13.87 -10.35 5.35
C LEU A 90 13.97 -10.72 3.87
N SER A 91 13.55 -11.92 3.51
CA SER A 91 13.54 -12.36 2.11
C SER A 91 12.18 -12.13 1.48
N LYS A 92 12.15 -11.91 0.18
CA LYS A 92 10.92 -11.59 -0.55
C LYS A 92 10.13 -12.84 -0.93
N ASN A 93 8.84 -12.86 -0.60
CA ASN A 93 7.82 -13.68 -1.25
C ASN A 93 6.90 -12.78 -2.07
N THR A 94 6.26 -11.80 -1.43
CA THR A 94 5.56 -10.70 -2.08
C THR A 94 6.17 -9.35 -1.69
N PHE A 95 5.57 -8.23 -2.09
CA PHE A 95 5.99 -6.90 -1.58
C PHE A 95 5.66 -6.70 -0.09
N PHE A 96 4.75 -7.50 0.46
CA PHE A 96 4.21 -7.30 1.80
C PHE A 96 4.50 -8.45 2.76
N ASP A 97 5.11 -9.54 2.29
CA ASP A 97 5.44 -10.69 3.12
C ASP A 97 6.64 -11.49 2.60
N GLY A 98 7.16 -12.34 3.44
CA GLY A 98 8.17 -13.32 3.06
C GLY A 98 8.78 -14.06 4.24
N PRO A 99 9.73 -14.97 3.95
CA PRO A 99 10.49 -15.63 4.98
C PRO A 99 11.46 -14.66 5.65
N MET A 100 11.69 -14.87 6.95
CA MET A 100 12.70 -14.17 7.73
C MET A 100 13.68 -15.18 8.32
N THR A 101 14.95 -14.82 8.35
CA THR A 101 16.00 -15.61 8.99
C THR A 101 16.73 -14.80 10.04
N ALA A 102 17.18 -15.48 11.08
CA ALA A 102 18.13 -14.97 12.08
C ALA A 102 19.25 -15.97 12.22
N ILE A 103 20.48 -15.54 11.99
CA ILE A 103 21.67 -16.40 11.92
C ILE A 103 22.69 -15.93 12.94
N LYS A 104 23.23 -16.89 13.73
CA LYS A 104 24.34 -16.66 14.65
C LYS A 104 25.17 -17.92 14.80
N ASN A 105 26.50 -17.82 14.61
CA ASN A 105 27.45 -18.93 14.78
C ASN A 105 27.05 -20.21 14.02
N GLY A 106 26.54 -20.05 12.78
CA GLY A 106 26.10 -21.16 11.94
C GLY A 106 24.72 -21.74 12.29
N VAL A 107 24.10 -21.31 13.38
CA VAL A 107 22.72 -21.70 13.74
C VAL A 107 21.75 -20.74 13.07
N THR A 108 20.76 -21.29 12.35
CA THR A 108 19.73 -20.53 11.65
C THR A 108 18.37 -20.74 12.31
N TYR A 109 17.73 -19.64 12.63
CA TYR A 109 16.31 -19.59 12.99
C TYR A 109 15.51 -19.01 11.82
N THR A 110 14.32 -19.54 11.61
CA THR A 110 13.45 -19.15 10.51
C THR A 110 12.08 -18.71 11.00
N GLY A 111 11.45 -17.89 10.21
CA GLY A 111 10.10 -17.40 10.46
C GLY A 111 9.58 -16.60 9.28
N THR A 112 8.69 -15.68 9.55
CA THR A 112 8.07 -14.82 8.55
C THR A 112 8.11 -13.34 8.97
N TRP A 113 8.02 -12.50 7.98
CA TRP A 113 7.72 -11.09 8.16
C TRP A 113 6.50 -10.71 7.31
N GLN A 114 5.74 -9.71 7.75
CA GLN A 114 4.62 -9.12 7.00
C GLN A 114 4.59 -7.61 7.21
N CYS A 115 4.28 -6.87 6.16
CA CYS A 115 3.94 -5.44 6.22
C CYS A 115 2.50 -5.21 5.77
N ASN A 116 1.89 -4.12 6.21
CA ASN A 116 0.68 -3.60 5.61
C ASN A 116 0.99 -2.80 4.33
N GLU A 117 -0.03 -2.46 3.54
CA GLU A 117 0.11 -1.85 2.22
C GLU A 117 0.83 -0.50 2.22
N ASP A 118 0.73 0.28 3.31
CA ASP A 118 1.42 1.57 3.47
C ASP A 118 2.81 1.47 4.09
N TYR A 119 3.29 0.23 4.37
CA TYR A 119 4.55 -0.02 5.10
C TYR A 119 4.63 0.76 6.43
N GLY A 120 3.50 0.97 7.09
CA GLY A 120 3.43 1.56 8.42
C GLY A 120 3.68 0.54 9.52
N LYS A 121 3.30 -0.72 9.26
CA LYS A 121 3.39 -1.84 10.20
C LYS A 121 4.29 -2.95 9.66
N LEU A 122 5.18 -3.47 10.52
CA LEU A 122 5.96 -4.69 10.28
C LEU A 122 5.64 -5.71 11.37
N THR A 123 5.21 -6.89 10.99
CA THR A 123 5.06 -8.05 11.89
C THR A 123 6.26 -8.96 11.72
N ILE A 124 6.92 -9.32 12.81
CA ILE A 124 8.02 -10.29 12.84
C ILE A 124 7.58 -11.51 13.63
N SER A 125 7.82 -12.70 13.08
CA SER A 125 7.49 -13.98 13.72
C SER A 125 8.57 -15.03 13.40
N ILE A 126 9.58 -15.16 14.27
CA ILE A 126 10.65 -16.17 14.16
C ILE A 126 10.26 -17.34 15.07
N THR A 127 10.00 -18.52 14.50
CA THR A 127 9.34 -19.62 15.23
C THR A 127 10.07 -20.96 15.13
N GLN A 128 11.03 -21.11 14.21
CA GLN A 128 11.68 -22.40 13.96
C GLN A 128 13.20 -22.32 14.18
N PRO A 129 13.84 -23.35 14.73
CA PRO A 129 13.28 -24.63 15.22
C PRO A 129 12.57 -24.50 16.57
N SER A 130 12.73 -23.39 17.25
CA SER A 130 12.07 -23.03 18.52
C SER A 130 12.06 -21.51 18.66
N VAL A 131 11.38 -20.97 19.67
CA VAL A 131 11.40 -19.53 19.96
C VAL A 131 12.37 -19.28 21.12
N PRO A 132 13.60 -18.84 20.89
CA PRO A 132 14.48 -18.40 21.98
C PRO A 132 13.83 -17.26 22.77
N ALA A 133 14.07 -17.20 24.06
CA ALA A 133 13.53 -16.13 24.93
C ALA A 133 13.91 -14.72 24.42
N SER A 134 15.09 -14.59 23.80
CA SER A 134 15.51 -13.32 23.17
C SER A 134 14.61 -12.90 22.00
N PHE A 135 14.00 -13.83 21.26
CA PHE A 135 13.15 -13.51 20.12
C PHE A 135 11.70 -13.15 20.51
N ALA A 136 11.28 -13.46 21.73
CA ALA A 136 9.98 -13.01 22.23
C ALA A 136 9.81 -11.48 22.15
N PHE A 137 10.90 -10.74 22.33
CA PHE A 137 10.91 -9.30 22.13
C PHE A 137 10.74 -8.89 20.66
N LEU A 138 11.37 -9.60 19.71
CA LEU A 138 11.29 -9.30 18.28
C LEU A 138 9.95 -9.74 17.67
N ASN A 139 9.38 -10.86 18.14
CA ASN A 139 8.15 -11.46 17.65
C ASN A 139 6.92 -10.67 18.08
N ARG A 140 6.69 -9.55 17.38
CA ARG A 140 5.54 -8.67 17.58
C ARG A 140 5.25 -7.84 16.36
N GLU A 141 4.21 -7.04 16.45
CA GLU A 141 3.92 -5.99 15.49
C GLU A 141 4.69 -4.71 15.85
N TRP A 142 5.37 -4.16 14.86
CA TRP A 142 6.18 -2.96 14.95
C TRP A 142 5.60 -1.85 14.09
N ARG A 143 5.69 -0.60 14.55
CA ARG A 143 5.47 0.60 13.76
C ARG A 143 6.82 1.16 13.36
N PHE A 144 7.02 1.49 12.10
CA PHE A 144 8.19 2.24 11.67
C PHE A 144 8.12 3.67 12.23
N THR A 145 9.13 4.08 12.98
CA THR A 145 9.32 5.46 13.44
C THR A 145 10.31 6.19 12.56
N LYS A 146 11.25 5.45 11.95
CA LYS A 146 12.19 5.95 10.94
C LYS A 146 12.49 4.86 9.93
N LYS A 147 12.47 5.21 8.65
CA LYS A 147 12.71 4.26 7.53
C LYS A 147 14.05 4.48 6.82
N ASP A 148 14.87 5.44 7.28
CA ASP A 148 16.12 5.83 6.62
C ASP A 148 17.24 4.86 6.92
N LEU A 149 18.01 4.50 5.89
CA LEU A 149 19.22 3.71 6.04
C LEU A 149 20.38 4.61 6.55
N PRO A 150 21.36 4.02 7.23
CA PRO A 150 21.54 2.59 7.49
C PRO A 150 20.73 2.02 8.65
N THR A 151 19.97 2.83 9.39
CA THR A 151 19.27 2.39 10.60
C THR A 151 17.77 2.62 10.47
N ILE A 152 17.02 1.53 10.52
CA ILE A 152 15.56 1.55 10.60
C ILE A 152 15.16 1.50 12.08
N GLU A 153 14.23 2.37 12.49
CA GLU A 153 13.79 2.49 13.87
C GLU A 153 12.32 2.09 14.01
N PHE A 154 12.02 1.39 15.10
CA PHE A 154 10.70 0.84 15.35
C PHE A 154 10.25 1.11 16.78
N ALA A 155 8.93 1.26 16.94
CA ALA A 155 8.19 1.21 18.20
C ALA A 155 7.08 0.14 18.10
N PRO A 156 6.52 -0.34 19.21
CA PRO A 156 5.42 -1.31 19.15
C PRO A 156 4.21 -0.72 18.41
N TRP A 157 3.54 -1.55 17.61
CA TRP A 157 2.31 -1.18 16.93
C TRP A 157 1.19 -0.94 17.95
N ALA A 158 0.39 0.12 17.72
CA ALA A 158 -0.77 0.47 18.56
C ALA A 158 -0.49 0.55 20.08
N SER A 159 0.76 0.87 20.47
CA SER A 159 1.18 0.96 21.86
C SER A 159 2.02 2.21 22.10
N LEU A 160 1.91 2.76 23.30
CA LEU A 160 2.74 3.86 23.81
C LEU A 160 3.82 3.36 24.79
N ALA A 161 3.97 2.03 24.92
CA ALA A 161 5.02 1.47 25.77
C ALA A 161 6.40 1.97 25.31
N PRO A 162 7.32 2.31 26.24
CA PRO A 162 8.66 2.79 25.92
C PRO A 162 9.56 1.63 25.49
N ILE A 163 9.22 1.04 24.36
CA ILE A 163 9.93 -0.08 23.71
C ILE A 163 10.49 0.43 22.40
N VAL A 164 11.77 0.21 22.16
CA VAL A 164 12.46 0.67 20.96
C VAL A 164 13.28 -0.47 20.36
N LEU A 165 13.24 -0.58 19.04
CA LEU A 165 14.10 -1.48 18.27
C LEU A 165 14.75 -0.69 17.14
N HIS A 166 16.07 -0.72 17.05
CA HIS A 166 16.80 -0.23 15.88
C HIS A 166 17.47 -1.40 15.18
N MET A 167 17.28 -1.47 13.87
CA MET A 167 17.96 -2.44 13.01
C MET A 167 18.85 -1.69 12.02
N GLN A 168 20.12 -1.98 12.08
CA GLN A 168 21.14 -1.37 11.22
C GLN A 168 21.54 -2.33 10.11
N ARG A 169 21.50 -1.85 8.87
CA ARG A 169 21.98 -2.57 7.70
C ARG A 169 23.49 -2.78 7.78
N LEU A 170 23.95 -3.99 7.40
CA LEU A 170 25.36 -4.39 7.34
C LEU A 170 26.00 -4.07 5.99
#